data_c2d4703e6df4685598179c7cd460d168
#
_entry.id   c2d4703e6df4685598179c7cd460d168
#
_cell.length_a   1.000
_cell.length_b   1.000
_cell.length_c   1.000
_cell.angle_alpha   90.00
_cell.angle_beta   90.00
_cell.angle_gamma   90.00
#
_symmetry.space_group_name_H-M   'P 1'
#
loop_
_entity.id
_entity.type
_entity.pdbx_description
1 polymer ?
#
loop_
_entity_poly.entity_id
_entity_poly.type
_entity_poly.pdbx_seq_one_letter_code
_entity_poly.pdbx_strand_id
1 'polypeptide(L)'
;MTRDEIAALFARRQQAWDKLDAAALAVDYSEDATVDSPLAGGSATGRDAIEKLFATYFAAFPDFKLDHELLLIDGENVSHLTHATGTDSGGFMGMSPTRRKITFRCAFFYAVRDGHIARERRIYDFTGLLIQVGLLKAKPV
;
A
#
# COMPACT_ATOMS: atom_id res chain seq x y z
N MET A 1 19.11 -10.01 -7.41
CA MET A 1 18.84 -8.79 -8.19
C MET A 1 19.90 -7.74 -7.91
N THR A 2 20.33 -7.05 -8.95
CA THR A 2 21.22 -5.91 -8.79
C THR A 2 20.45 -4.69 -8.27
N ARG A 3 21.17 -3.69 -7.77
CA ARG A 3 20.57 -2.42 -7.36
C ARG A 3 19.79 -1.76 -8.50
N ASP A 4 20.33 -1.77 -9.72
CA ASP A 4 19.67 -1.17 -10.87
C ASP A 4 18.40 -1.91 -11.28
N GLU A 5 18.39 -3.24 -11.18
CA GLU A 5 17.19 -4.06 -11.41
C GLU A 5 16.11 -3.76 -10.38
N ILE A 6 16.49 -3.61 -9.11
CA ILE A 6 15.54 -3.24 -8.04
C ILE A 6 15.00 -1.83 -8.27
N ALA A 7 15.86 -0.87 -8.60
CA ALA A 7 15.44 0.50 -8.90
C ALA A 7 14.46 0.54 -10.08
N ALA A 8 14.71 -0.24 -11.14
CA ALA A 8 13.81 -0.35 -12.28
C ALA A 8 12.46 -0.98 -11.91
N LEU A 9 12.47 -2.01 -11.04
CA LEU A 9 11.25 -2.63 -10.51
C LEU A 9 10.38 -1.58 -9.81
N PHE A 10 10.96 -0.78 -8.92
CA PHE A 10 10.21 0.23 -8.16
C PHE A 10 9.76 1.41 -9.04
N ALA A 11 10.52 1.78 -10.05
CA ALA A 11 10.10 2.79 -11.04
C ALA A 11 8.87 2.32 -11.84
N ARG A 12 8.86 1.06 -12.25
CA ARG A 12 7.69 0.46 -12.94
C ARG A 12 6.49 0.35 -11.99
N ARG A 13 6.70 -0.02 -10.75
CA ARG A 13 5.65 -0.09 -9.74
C ARG A 13 5.00 1.27 -9.49
N GLN A 14 5.78 2.37 -9.55
CA GLN A 14 5.22 3.72 -9.43
C GLN A 14 4.18 3.99 -10.51
N GLN A 15 4.44 3.56 -11.73
CA GLN A 15 3.47 3.71 -12.83
C GLN A 15 2.19 2.92 -12.56
N ALA A 16 2.28 1.73 -11.99
CA ALA A 16 1.13 0.93 -11.59
C ALA A 16 0.34 1.58 -10.43
N TRP A 17 1.03 2.17 -9.46
CA TRP A 17 0.40 2.97 -8.41
C TRP A 17 -0.36 4.18 -8.99
N ASP A 18 0.26 4.90 -9.91
CA ASP A 18 -0.34 6.08 -10.54
C ASP A 18 -1.63 5.73 -11.32
N LYS A 19 -1.68 4.52 -11.88
CA LYS A 19 -2.86 4.00 -12.60
C LYS A 19 -3.85 3.27 -11.70
N LEU A 20 -3.55 3.10 -10.42
CA LEU A 20 -4.32 2.29 -9.47
C LEU A 20 -4.57 0.86 -10.00
N ASP A 21 -3.53 0.27 -10.59
CA ASP A 21 -3.59 -1.05 -11.21
C ASP A 21 -3.18 -2.13 -10.20
N ALA A 22 -4.15 -2.66 -9.48
CA ALA A 22 -3.93 -3.68 -8.45
C ALA A 22 -3.29 -4.96 -9.01
N ALA A 23 -3.70 -5.40 -10.21
CA ALA A 23 -3.16 -6.59 -10.84
C ALA A 23 -1.68 -6.40 -11.22
N ALA A 24 -1.34 -5.23 -11.80
CA ALA A 24 0.04 -4.90 -12.17
C ALA A 24 0.96 -4.81 -10.94
N LEU A 25 0.42 -4.38 -9.79
CA LEU A 25 1.18 -4.36 -8.54
C LEU A 25 1.36 -5.77 -7.97
N ALA A 26 0.31 -6.58 -7.98
CA ALA A 26 0.32 -7.92 -7.39
C ALA A 26 1.25 -8.89 -8.13
N VAL A 27 1.41 -8.76 -9.44
CA VAL A 27 2.25 -9.65 -10.24
C VAL A 27 3.73 -9.60 -9.85
N ASP A 28 4.17 -8.53 -9.21
CA ASP A 28 5.55 -8.36 -8.75
C ASP A 28 5.87 -9.16 -7.49
N TYR A 29 4.86 -9.72 -6.83
CA TYR A 29 5.04 -10.55 -5.63
C TYR A 29 5.25 -12.01 -6.01
N SER A 30 6.04 -12.73 -5.21
CA SER A 30 6.16 -14.18 -5.35
C SER A 30 4.82 -14.85 -5.00
N GLU A 31 4.61 -16.09 -5.45
CA GLU A 31 3.36 -16.82 -5.23
C GLU A 31 3.03 -17.02 -3.76
N ASP A 32 4.06 -17.14 -2.92
CA ASP A 32 3.96 -17.33 -1.48
C ASP A 32 4.28 -16.07 -0.67
N ALA A 33 4.32 -14.90 -1.33
CA ALA A 33 4.65 -13.64 -0.69
C ALA A 33 3.68 -13.30 0.43
N THR A 34 4.19 -12.58 1.43
CA THR A 34 3.38 -12.06 2.54
C THR A 34 3.43 -10.54 2.60
N VAL A 35 2.30 -9.95 2.92
CA VAL A 35 2.17 -8.52 3.20
C VAL A 35 1.59 -8.37 4.61
N ASP A 36 2.35 -7.75 5.50
CA ASP A 36 1.87 -7.35 6.82
C ASP A 36 1.30 -5.92 6.70
N SER A 37 0.02 -5.77 7.01
CA SER A 37 -0.68 -4.49 6.90
C SER A 37 -1.78 -4.41 7.97
N PRO A 38 -2.02 -3.23 8.56
CA PRO A 38 -3.14 -3.06 9.49
C PRO A 38 -4.50 -3.45 8.89
N LEU A 39 -4.74 -3.15 7.62
CA LEU A 39 -6.00 -3.49 6.94
C LEU A 39 -6.18 -5.00 6.77
N ALA A 40 -5.10 -5.73 6.57
CA ALA A 40 -5.16 -7.18 6.36
C ALA A 40 -5.41 -7.97 7.66
N GLY A 41 -5.63 -7.29 8.79
CA GLY A 41 -5.78 -7.96 10.08
C GLY A 41 -4.47 -8.59 10.57
N GLY A 42 -3.34 -8.10 10.06
CA GLY A 42 -2.00 -8.54 10.36
C GLY A 42 -1.22 -9.04 9.15
N SER A 43 -1.81 -9.92 8.32
CA SER A 43 -1.07 -10.50 7.18
C SER A 43 -1.99 -10.94 6.05
N ALA A 44 -1.53 -10.74 4.80
CA ALA A 44 -2.10 -11.31 3.61
C ALA A 44 -1.03 -12.19 2.94
N THR A 45 -1.39 -13.40 2.51
CA THR A 45 -0.48 -14.35 1.89
C THR A 45 -0.98 -14.74 0.50
N GLY A 46 -0.07 -14.69 -0.49
CA GLY A 46 -0.35 -15.04 -1.87
C GLY A 46 -0.83 -13.85 -2.72
N ARG A 47 -0.62 -13.96 -4.03
CA ARG A 47 -0.91 -12.88 -4.98
C ARG A 47 -2.37 -12.44 -4.97
N ASP A 48 -3.32 -13.38 -4.89
CA ASP A 48 -4.75 -13.05 -4.92
C ASP A 48 -5.17 -12.22 -3.72
N ALA A 49 -4.71 -12.60 -2.52
CA ALA A 49 -4.99 -11.85 -1.29
C ALA A 49 -4.33 -10.47 -1.32
N ILE A 50 -3.11 -10.39 -1.87
CA ILE A 50 -2.36 -9.13 -2.01
C ILE A 50 -3.05 -8.20 -3.02
N GLU A 51 -3.51 -8.73 -4.16
CA GLU A 51 -4.27 -7.96 -5.14
C GLU A 51 -5.55 -7.38 -4.53
N LYS A 52 -6.27 -8.18 -3.76
CA LYS A 52 -7.48 -7.72 -3.04
C LYS A 52 -7.18 -6.61 -2.05
N LEU A 53 -6.02 -6.68 -1.39
CA LEU A 53 -5.58 -5.63 -0.47
C LEU A 53 -5.40 -4.29 -1.19
N PHE A 54 -4.75 -4.28 -2.37
CA PHE A 54 -4.65 -3.09 -3.21
C PHE A 54 -6.02 -2.63 -3.69
N ALA A 55 -6.83 -3.55 -4.22
CA ALA A 55 -8.13 -3.25 -4.78
C ALA A 55 -9.09 -2.61 -3.74
N THR A 56 -8.99 -3.01 -2.48
CA THR A 56 -9.78 -2.44 -1.38
C THR A 56 -9.53 -0.94 -1.24
N TYR A 57 -8.26 -0.52 -1.24
CA TYR A 57 -7.92 0.91 -1.17
C TYR A 57 -8.33 1.66 -2.43
N PHE A 58 -8.12 1.10 -3.60
CA PHE A 58 -8.41 1.76 -4.86
C PHE A 58 -9.92 1.90 -5.11
N ALA A 59 -10.72 0.94 -4.63
CA ALA A 59 -12.19 1.03 -4.71
C ALA A 59 -12.73 2.09 -3.74
N ALA A 60 -12.20 2.15 -2.52
CA ALA A 60 -12.62 3.14 -1.52
C ALA A 60 -12.19 4.56 -1.90
N PHE A 61 -10.99 4.70 -2.45
CA PHE A 61 -10.38 5.98 -2.81
C PHE A 61 -9.99 5.98 -4.29
N PRO A 62 -10.94 6.22 -5.22
CA PRO A 62 -10.65 6.18 -6.66
C PRO A 62 -9.65 7.24 -7.14
N ASP A 63 -9.43 8.28 -6.35
CA ASP A 63 -8.42 9.32 -6.56
C ASP A 63 -7.16 9.09 -5.73
N PHE A 64 -6.93 7.87 -5.25
CA PHE A 64 -5.77 7.54 -4.42
C PHE A 64 -4.47 7.92 -5.12
N LYS A 65 -3.60 8.61 -4.39
CA LYS A 65 -2.29 9.02 -4.87
C LYS A 65 -1.24 8.65 -3.84
N LEU A 66 -0.18 8.01 -4.30
CA LEU A 66 0.96 7.66 -3.48
C LEU A 66 2.20 8.37 -4.02
N ASP A 67 2.67 9.37 -3.29
CA ASP A 67 3.89 10.10 -3.61
C ASP A 67 5.09 9.44 -2.93
N HIS A 68 6.18 9.27 -3.66
CA HIS A 68 7.43 8.73 -3.14
C HIS A 68 8.26 9.85 -2.51
N GLU A 69 8.58 9.72 -1.22
CA GLU A 69 9.44 10.67 -0.53
C GLU A 69 10.88 10.17 -0.47
N LEU A 70 11.08 8.87 -0.22
CA LEU A 70 12.41 8.29 -0.03
C LEU A 70 12.41 6.82 -0.39
N LEU A 71 13.35 6.40 -1.23
CA LEU A 71 13.60 5.00 -1.57
C LEU A 71 15.04 4.65 -1.21
N LEU A 72 15.21 3.70 -0.32
CA LEU A 72 16.52 3.20 0.10
C LEU A 72 16.65 1.73 -0.29
N ILE A 73 17.73 1.39 -0.98
CA ILE A 73 18.02 0.02 -1.41
C ILE A 73 19.31 -0.42 -0.73
N ASP A 74 19.22 -1.50 0.04
CA ASP A 74 20.33 -2.14 0.72
C ASP A 74 20.31 -3.64 0.39
N GLY A 75 21.11 -4.02 -0.60
CA GLY A 75 21.09 -5.39 -1.13
C GLY A 75 19.71 -5.75 -1.64
N GLU A 76 19.10 -6.79 -1.08
CA GLU A 76 17.75 -7.23 -1.41
C GLU A 76 16.67 -6.65 -0.49
N ASN A 77 17.05 -5.74 0.39
CA ASN A 77 16.11 -5.03 1.27
C ASN A 77 15.84 -3.62 0.74
N VAL A 78 14.58 -3.22 0.73
CA VAL A 78 14.16 -1.92 0.24
C VAL A 78 13.27 -1.26 1.29
N SER A 79 13.57 -0.02 1.62
CA SER A 79 12.75 0.83 2.49
C SER A 79 12.19 1.98 1.66
N HIS A 80 10.90 2.22 1.79
CA HIS A 80 10.19 3.18 0.95
C HIS A 80 9.24 4.02 1.80
N LEU A 81 9.56 5.30 1.97
CA LEU A 81 8.68 6.24 2.64
C LEU A 81 7.81 6.94 1.61
N THR A 82 6.51 6.95 1.84
CA THR A 82 5.52 7.49 0.92
C THR A 82 4.52 8.39 1.64
N HIS A 83 3.82 9.21 0.85
CA HIS A 83 2.71 10.02 1.32
C HIS A 83 1.47 9.70 0.48
N ALA A 84 0.41 9.26 1.15
CA ALA A 84 -0.84 8.86 0.52
C ALA A 84 -1.91 9.93 0.73
N THR A 85 -2.71 10.18 -0.31
CA THR A 85 -3.89 11.04 -0.26
C THR A 85 -5.03 10.39 -1.03
N GLY A 86 -6.25 10.75 -0.70
CA GLY A 86 -7.44 10.27 -1.40
C GLY A 86 -8.71 10.86 -0.83
N THR A 87 -9.83 10.51 -1.47
CA THR A 87 -11.18 10.90 -1.03
C THR A 87 -12.05 9.65 -0.95
N ASP A 88 -12.73 9.46 0.18
CA ASP A 88 -13.64 8.35 0.40
C ASP A 88 -14.91 8.51 -0.41
N SER A 89 -14.84 8.25 -1.70
CA SER A 89 -15.98 8.30 -2.61
C SER A 89 -16.53 6.93 -2.99
N GLY A 90 -15.80 5.86 -2.70
CA GLY A 90 -16.21 4.48 -2.98
C GLY A 90 -16.73 3.71 -1.77
N GLY A 91 -16.50 4.20 -0.57
CA GLY A 91 -16.83 3.51 0.68
C GLY A 91 -15.68 2.63 1.19
N PHE A 92 -15.22 2.89 2.41
CA PHE A 92 -14.13 2.15 3.03
C PHE A 92 -14.65 1.09 3.99
N MET A 93 -14.08 -0.12 3.93
CA MET A 93 -14.42 -1.25 4.81
C MET A 93 -15.92 -1.60 4.81
N GLY A 94 -16.57 -1.54 3.64
CA GLY A 94 -17.98 -1.88 3.49
C GLY A 94 -18.96 -0.82 3.99
N MET A 95 -18.46 0.33 4.42
CA MET A 95 -19.30 1.45 4.88
C MET A 95 -19.70 2.36 3.71
N SER A 96 -20.78 3.12 3.90
CA SER A 96 -21.20 4.12 2.91
C SER A 96 -20.14 5.20 2.73
N PRO A 97 -19.94 5.72 1.51
CA PRO A 97 -18.98 6.79 1.26
C PRO A 97 -19.22 8.03 2.12
N THR A 98 -18.17 8.52 2.77
CA THR A 98 -18.26 9.72 3.61
C THR A 98 -17.88 10.99 2.88
N ARG A 99 -17.25 10.87 1.71
CA ARG A 99 -16.71 11.99 0.91
C ARG A 99 -15.57 12.76 1.60
N ARG A 100 -15.04 12.21 2.68
CA ARG A 100 -13.95 12.85 3.44
C ARG A 100 -12.62 12.60 2.74
N LYS A 101 -11.73 13.58 2.83
CA LYS A 101 -10.36 13.45 2.36
C LYS A 101 -9.49 12.79 3.42
N ILE A 102 -8.57 11.94 2.97
CA ILE A 102 -7.59 11.29 3.82
C ILE A 102 -6.18 11.69 3.39
N THR A 103 -5.28 11.71 4.36
CA THR A 103 -3.85 11.89 4.15
C THR A 103 -3.08 11.11 5.21
N PHE A 104 -2.06 10.37 4.81
CA PHE A 104 -1.19 9.67 5.75
C PHE A 104 0.14 9.32 5.11
N ARG A 105 1.17 9.15 5.94
CA ARG A 105 2.44 8.58 5.52
C ARG A 105 2.44 7.08 5.73
N CYS A 106 3.03 6.36 4.78
CA CYS A 106 3.20 4.92 4.87
C CYS A 106 4.67 4.57 4.61
N ALA A 107 5.28 3.87 5.56
CA ALA A 107 6.57 3.26 5.37
C ALA A 107 6.40 1.81 4.92
N PHE A 108 7.01 1.47 3.79
CA PHE A 108 7.05 0.12 3.26
C PHE A 108 8.44 -0.46 3.47
N PHE A 109 8.50 -1.71 3.88
CA PHE A 109 9.74 -2.47 3.98
C PHE A 109 9.59 -3.74 3.16
N TYR A 110 10.46 -3.91 2.16
CA TYR A 110 10.40 -5.02 1.21
C TYR A 110 11.63 -5.91 1.34
N ALA A 111 11.43 -7.21 1.18
CA ALA A 111 12.47 -8.17 0.83
C ALA A 111 12.23 -8.65 -0.59
N VAL A 112 13.23 -8.48 -1.46
CA VAL A 112 13.15 -8.85 -2.88
C VAL A 112 14.04 -10.05 -3.11
N ARG A 113 13.54 -11.08 -3.79
CA ARG A 113 14.28 -12.31 -4.12
C ARG A 113 13.86 -12.82 -5.49
N ASP A 114 14.84 -13.24 -6.27
CA ASP A 114 14.60 -13.91 -7.56
C ASP A 114 13.64 -13.13 -8.48
N GLY A 115 13.81 -11.81 -8.53
CA GLY A 115 13.02 -10.94 -9.38
C GLY A 115 11.64 -10.57 -8.84
N HIS A 116 11.28 -10.99 -7.62
CA HIS A 116 9.97 -10.78 -7.02
C HIS A 116 10.07 -10.23 -5.59
N ILE A 117 9.01 -9.59 -5.15
CA ILE A 117 8.85 -9.20 -3.74
C ILE A 117 8.40 -10.45 -2.98
N ALA A 118 9.23 -10.89 -2.04
CA ALA A 118 8.93 -12.05 -1.19
C ALA A 118 8.17 -11.64 0.07
N ARG A 119 8.44 -10.46 0.59
CA ARG A 119 7.80 -9.93 1.79
C ARG A 119 7.66 -8.43 1.71
N GLU A 120 6.53 -7.92 2.20
CA GLU A 120 6.29 -6.50 2.39
C GLU A 120 5.69 -6.28 3.77
N ARG A 121 6.12 -5.21 4.43
CA ARG A 121 5.53 -4.72 5.67
C ARG A 121 5.13 -3.28 5.47
N ARG A 122 3.88 -2.93 5.87
CA ARG A 122 3.36 -1.57 5.81
C ARG A 122 3.18 -1.04 7.21
N ILE A 123 3.71 0.13 7.48
CA ILE A 123 3.54 0.82 8.75
C ILE A 123 2.94 2.20 8.47
N TYR A 124 1.73 2.40 8.94
CA TYR A 124 1.03 3.69 8.84
C TYR A 124 -0.01 3.81 9.97
N ASP A 125 -0.47 5.03 10.19
CA ASP A 125 -1.45 5.34 11.23
C ASP A 125 -2.86 4.92 10.79
N PHE A 126 -3.20 3.64 10.97
CA PHE A 126 -4.51 3.10 10.61
C PHE A 126 -5.62 3.69 11.47
N THR A 127 -5.39 3.89 12.77
CA THR A 127 -6.33 4.55 13.66
C THR A 127 -6.64 5.97 13.18
N GLY A 128 -5.62 6.73 12.82
CA GLY A 128 -5.80 8.07 12.25
C GLY A 128 -6.58 8.06 10.93
N LEU A 129 -6.35 7.06 10.10
CA LEU A 129 -7.12 6.87 8.86
C LEU A 129 -8.60 6.63 9.16
N LEU A 130 -8.93 5.77 10.13
CA LEU A 130 -10.31 5.50 10.54
C LEU A 130 -10.99 6.77 11.09
N ILE A 131 -10.26 7.60 11.81
CA ILE A 131 -10.77 8.89 12.30
C ILE A 131 -11.04 9.84 11.13
N GLN A 132 -10.12 9.93 10.17
CA GLN A 132 -10.27 10.80 9.00
C GLN A 132 -11.49 10.42 8.15
N VAL A 133 -11.74 9.13 7.92
CA VAL A 133 -12.92 8.68 7.17
C VAL A 133 -14.21 8.71 7.99
N GLY A 134 -14.13 8.96 9.29
CA GLY A 134 -15.30 9.07 10.16
C GLY A 134 -15.82 7.75 10.69
N LEU A 135 -15.05 6.65 10.60
CA LEU A 135 -15.41 5.35 11.19
C LEU A 135 -15.07 5.25 12.67
N LEU A 136 -14.19 6.08 13.15
CA LEU A 136 -13.75 6.13 14.54
C LEU A 136 -13.72 7.59 15.00
N LYS A 137 -14.17 7.83 16.25
CA LYS A 137 -14.10 9.16 16.87
C LYS A 137 -13.07 9.15 17.98
N ALA A 138 -12.15 10.13 17.96
CA ALA A 138 -11.27 10.39 19.08
C ALA A 138 -11.99 11.24 20.13
N LYS A 139 -11.85 10.90 21.43
CA LYS A 139 -12.32 11.75 22.50
C LYS A 139 -11.27 12.81 22.80
N PRO A 140 -11.66 14.08 23.02
CA PRO A 140 -10.75 15.10 23.54
C PRO A 140 -10.19 14.65 24.90
N VAL A 141 -8.92 14.92 25.12
CA VAL A 141 -8.25 14.61 26.39
C VAL A 141 -8.35 15.83 27.32
#